data_cf4479a39e14f31afaa91496e74c8b39
#
_entry.id   cf4479a39e14f31afaa91496e74c8b39
#
_cell.length_a   1.000
_cell.length_b   1.000
_cell.length_c   1.000
_cell.angle_alpha   90.00
_cell.angle_beta   90.00
_cell.angle_gamma   90.00
#
_symmetry.space_group_name_H-M   'P 1'
#
loop_
_entity.id
_entity.type
_entity.pdbx_description
1 polymer ?
#
loop_
_entity_poly.entity_id
_entity_poly.type
_entity_poly.pdbx_seq_one_letter_code
_entity_poly.pdbx_strand_id
1 'polypeptide(L)'
;MDGARHPLMRLLEHLKEHRATVLLASFCSIINKVWDLAPPVLIGMAIDVVAAQENSFLAQFGYTDVYDQLYILTGITVVIWILESLFQYFYAVLWRNLAQTAQHELRMSAYSHIQDLEMQWFSEQPTGSLMAIMNDDVNQLERFLDQGATDLLHVATTIIVVGAIMISVAPEVALLAILPVPIIVTGSFIYQRRIGVRYSNVRGKVADLNALLNNNLHGITTIKSFTAEQREVSRVEEASTSYRDANREAIRLSASFVPIIRMAILFAFTANMLVGGWFALDGKISLGAYSVIVFITQRLLWPLTRLGETFDLYQRAMASTSRVLDLLDTEIGIVEGDTKLEQVEGKISFNDLGFSYPDRETVLEGVNLTIPAGETVGLVGSTGSGKTTLVRLLLRFHDPDSGSVSLDGHNVRELTLESLRESVSLVSQTTTLFPGSVRDNILYGDPTADDEAVVEAARVAEALPFIESLPLGWETDIGEGGHRLSGGQRQRIAIARAVLKDAPVLVLDEATSNVDNETEAALKRSIERISVGRTTLIIAHRLSTVRNADTIAVLGNGSISETGTHEELLNGNGLYPRLWAVQTGEVSQ
;
A
#
# COMPACT_ATOMS: atom_id res chain seq x y z
N MET A 1 -8.55 -25.06 -2.34
CA MET A 1 -7.31 -24.57 -2.97
C MET A 1 -7.53 -24.59 -4.48
N ASP A 2 -8.39 -23.75 -4.97
CA ASP A 2 -8.57 -23.55 -6.40
C ASP A 2 -7.34 -22.82 -6.94
N GLY A 3 -6.80 -23.34 -8.07
CA GLY A 3 -5.52 -22.91 -8.60
C GLY A 3 -5.45 -21.41 -8.85
N ALA A 4 -4.84 -20.69 -7.91
CA ALA A 4 -4.62 -19.26 -8.04
C ALA A 4 -3.93 -18.99 -9.39
N ARG A 5 -4.61 -18.28 -10.29
CA ARG A 5 -4.08 -17.89 -11.59
C ARG A 5 -2.76 -17.19 -11.39
N HIS A 6 -1.80 -17.47 -12.26
CA HIS A 6 -0.47 -16.84 -12.18
C HIS A 6 -0.58 -15.31 -12.12
N PRO A 7 0.14 -14.59 -11.23
CA PRO A 7 -0.01 -13.14 -11.03
C PRO A 7 0.10 -12.32 -12.31
N LEU A 8 0.95 -12.74 -13.26
CA LEU A 8 1.05 -12.10 -14.57
C LEU A 8 -0.28 -12.16 -15.36
N MET A 9 -1.01 -13.29 -15.26
CA MET A 9 -2.30 -13.43 -15.96
C MET A 9 -3.35 -12.52 -15.34
N ARG A 10 -3.40 -12.42 -14.01
CA ARG A 10 -4.27 -11.49 -13.28
C ARG A 10 -3.95 -10.03 -13.63
N LEU A 11 -2.65 -9.69 -13.72
CA LEU A 11 -2.21 -8.36 -14.14
C LEU A 11 -2.65 -8.03 -15.57
N LEU A 12 -2.43 -8.96 -16.52
CA LEU A 12 -2.86 -8.78 -17.92
C LEU A 12 -4.39 -8.69 -18.04
N GLU A 13 -5.10 -9.32 -17.14
CA GLU A 13 -6.55 -9.19 -17.04
C GLU A 13 -6.97 -7.81 -16.54
N HIS A 14 -6.29 -7.28 -15.54
CA HIS A 14 -6.51 -5.91 -15.06
C HIS A 14 -6.19 -4.86 -16.14
N LEU A 15 -5.14 -5.09 -16.93
CA LEU A 15 -4.73 -4.22 -18.03
C LEU A 15 -5.54 -4.42 -19.33
N LYS A 16 -6.72 -5.06 -19.28
CA LYS A 16 -7.55 -5.34 -20.49
C LYS A 16 -7.89 -4.10 -21.29
N GLU A 17 -8.16 -2.99 -20.62
CA GLU A 17 -8.50 -1.72 -21.27
C GLU A 17 -7.31 -1.11 -22.02
N HIS A 18 -6.08 -1.44 -21.60
CA HIS A 18 -4.83 -0.93 -22.19
C HIS A 18 -4.16 -1.90 -23.17
N ARG A 19 -4.85 -2.96 -23.63
CA ARG A 19 -4.27 -3.99 -24.51
C ARG A 19 -3.64 -3.43 -25.79
N ALA A 20 -4.27 -2.43 -26.38
CA ALA A 20 -3.73 -1.80 -27.59
C ALA A 20 -2.38 -1.14 -27.33
N THR A 21 -2.24 -0.44 -26.20
CA THR A 21 -0.99 0.18 -25.76
C THR A 21 0.09 -0.85 -25.46
N VAL A 22 -0.28 -1.95 -24.75
CA VAL A 22 0.66 -3.07 -24.45
C VAL A 22 1.18 -3.69 -25.74
N LEU A 23 0.29 -3.97 -26.71
CA LEU A 23 0.68 -4.57 -27.98
C LEU A 23 1.54 -3.62 -28.81
N LEU A 24 1.18 -2.34 -28.88
CA LEU A 24 1.95 -1.34 -29.62
C LEU A 24 3.34 -1.11 -29.00
N ALA A 25 3.42 -1.00 -27.67
CA ALA A 25 4.67 -0.85 -26.95
C ALA A 25 5.58 -2.08 -27.14
N SER A 26 5.01 -3.28 -27.07
CA SER A 26 5.73 -4.53 -27.32
C SER A 26 6.23 -4.62 -28.77
N PHE A 27 5.40 -4.24 -29.73
CA PHE A 27 5.79 -4.19 -31.15
C PHE A 27 6.95 -3.22 -31.36
N CYS A 28 6.83 -1.98 -30.84
CA CYS A 28 7.90 -0.99 -30.94
C CYS A 28 9.21 -1.46 -30.28
N SER A 29 9.13 -2.15 -29.12
CA SER A 29 10.28 -2.73 -28.44
C SER A 29 10.97 -3.80 -29.28
N ILE A 30 10.18 -4.70 -29.88
CA ILE A 30 10.69 -5.78 -30.74
C ILE A 30 11.37 -5.19 -31.99
N ILE A 31 10.72 -4.27 -32.67
CA ILE A 31 11.24 -3.63 -33.88
C ILE A 31 12.50 -2.81 -33.59
N ASN A 32 12.51 -2.03 -32.49
CA ASN A 32 13.71 -1.33 -32.04
C ASN A 32 14.88 -2.33 -31.86
N LYS A 33 14.63 -3.47 -31.19
CA LYS A 33 15.68 -4.47 -30.96
C LYS A 33 16.16 -5.12 -32.25
N VAL A 34 15.32 -5.30 -33.25
CA VAL A 34 15.72 -5.80 -34.57
C VAL A 34 16.67 -4.81 -35.25
N TRP A 35 16.37 -3.48 -35.18
CA TRP A 35 17.26 -2.46 -35.74
C TRP A 35 18.58 -2.35 -34.96
N ASP A 36 18.58 -2.45 -33.62
CA ASP A 36 19.79 -2.48 -32.77
C ASP A 36 20.73 -3.65 -33.11
N LEU A 37 20.21 -4.73 -33.69
CA LEU A 37 21.00 -5.89 -34.11
C LEU A 37 21.55 -5.77 -35.56
N ALA A 38 21.18 -4.77 -36.31
CA ALA A 38 21.63 -4.56 -37.68
C ALA A 38 23.10 -4.11 -37.82
N PRO A 39 23.71 -3.28 -36.92
CA PRO A 39 25.08 -2.79 -37.10
C PRO A 39 26.14 -3.88 -37.35
N PRO A 40 26.18 -5.02 -36.63
CA PRO A 40 27.10 -6.11 -36.94
C PRO A 40 26.99 -6.64 -38.38
N VAL A 41 25.75 -6.72 -38.90
CA VAL A 41 25.51 -7.20 -40.26
C VAL A 41 25.98 -6.15 -41.27
N LEU A 42 25.72 -4.87 -41.03
CA LEU A 42 26.17 -3.77 -41.88
C LEU A 42 27.71 -3.67 -41.92
N ILE A 43 28.38 -3.88 -40.77
CA ILE A 43 29.86 -3.93 -40.69
C ILE A 43 30.37 -5.11 -41.55
N GLY A 44 29.76 -6.27 -41.44
CA GLY A 44 30.12 -7.41 -42.26
C GLY A 44 29.97 -7.17 -43.75
N MET A 45 28.85 -6.53 -44.16
CA MET A 45 28.62 -6.10 -45.55
C MET A 45 29.68 -5.10 -46.02
N ALA A 46 30.05 -4.12 -45.16
CA ALA A 46 31.10 -3.15 -45.50
C ALA A 46 32.46 -3.80 -45.71
N ILE A 47 32.81 -4.80 -44.89
CA ILE A 47 34.04 -5.59 -45.06
C ILE A 47 34.00 -6.38 -46.38
N ASP A 48 32.87 -7.03 -46.70
CA ASP A 48 32.71 -7.74 -47.98
C ASP A 48 32.84 -6.82 -49.18
N VAL A 49 32.27 -5.59 -49.14
CA VAL A 49 32.42 -4.60 -50.20
C VAL A 49 33.89 -4.25 -50.42
N VAL A 50 34.66 -4.03 -49.34
CA VAL A 50 36.08 -3.68 -49.45
C VAL A 50 36.93 -4.88 -49.88
N ALA A 51 36.63 -6.10 -49.41
CA ALA A 51 37.42 -7.31 -49.66
C ALA A 51 37.08 -7.99 -51.01
N ALA A 52 35.81 -8.09 -51.36
CA ALA A 52 35.34 -8.78 -52.55
C ALA A 52 35.04 -7.88 -53.73
N GLN A 53 34.98 -6.55 -53.48
CA GLN A 53 34.76 -5.49 -54.50
C GLN A 53 33.56 -5.81 -55.44
N GLU A 54 33.87 -6.11 -56.73
CA GLU A 54 32.85 -6.41 -57.77
C GLU A 54 32.13 -7.77 -57.50
N ASN A 55 32.57 -8.58 -56.56
CA ASN A 55 31.97 -9.86 -56.18
C ASN A 55 31.25 -9.79 -54.84
N SER A 56 31.06 -8.62 -54.30
CA SER A 56 30.35 -8.42 -53.03
C SER A 56 28.85 -8.78 -53.13
N PHE A 57 28.21 -8.93 -51.95
CA PHE A 57 26.77 -9.16 -51.90
C PHE A 57 25.95 -8.03 -52.62
N LEU A 58 26.39 -6.77 -52.50
CA LEU A 58 25.72 -5.63 -53.16
C LEU A 58 25.90 -5.61 -54.68
N ALA A 59 27.04 -6.14 -55.18
CA ALA A 59 27.27 -6.26 -56.60
C ALA A 59 26.26 -7.22 -57.31
N GLN A 60 25.74 -8.21 -56.59
CA GLN A 60 24.68 -9.10 -57.08
C GLN A 60 23.38 -8.36 -57.39
N PHE A 61 23.14 -7.18 -56.78
CA PHE A 61 22.01 -6.34 -57.06
C PHE A 61 22.27 -5.28 -58.17
N GLY A 62 23.38 -5.38 -58.87
CA GLY A 62 23.74 -4.53 -60.01
C GLY A 62 24.60 -3.31 -59.66
N TYR A 63 25.02 -3.15 -58.42
CA TYR A 63 25.93 -2.05 -58.00
C TYR A 63 27.37 -2.55 -58.06
N THR A 64 28.03 -2.43 -59.20
CA THR A 64 29.40 -2.96 -59.40
C THR A 64 30.50 -1.99 -58.94
N ASP A 65 30.23 -0.66 -58.89
CA ASP A 65 31.19 0.30 -58.37
C ASP A 65 31.27 0.24 -56.85
N VAL A 66 32.50 0.12 -56.35
CA VAL A 66 32.79 -0.04 -54.90
C VAL A 66 32.37 1.19 -54.09
N TYR A 67 32.53 2.38 -54.65
CA TYR A 67 32.17 3.65 -53.98
C TYR A 67 30.65 3.77 -53.89
N ASP A 68 29.91 3.43 -54.95
CA ASP A 68 28.44 3.42 -54.94
C ASP A 68 27.91 2.44 -53.89
N GLN A 69 28.51 1.25 -53.77
CA GLN A 69 28.15 0.28 -52.73
C GLN A 69 28.35 0.85 -51.32
N LEU A 70 29.46 1.53 -51.06
CA LEU A 70 29.73 2.17 -49.76
C LEU A 70 28.76 3.34 -49.47
N TYR A 71 28.41 4.15 -50.46
CA TYR A 71 27.43 5.24 -50.29
C TYR A 71 26.04 4.65 -49.95
N ILE A 72 25.60 3.60 -50.66
CA ILE A 72 24.31 2.93 -50.41
C ILE A 72 24.31 2.36 -48.99
N LEU A 73 25.34 1.63 -48.59
CA LEU A 73 25.48 1.02 -47.26
C LEU A 73 25.49 2.08 -46.15
N THR A 74 26.18 3.19 -46.36
CA THR A 74 26.18 4.33 -45.44
C THR A 74 24.78 4.94 -45.32
N GLY A 75 24.07 5.12 -46.43
CA GLY A 75 22.69 5.60 -46.45
C GLY A 75 21.74 4.67 -45.66
N ILE A 76 21.85 3.36 -45.90
CA ILE A 76 21.08 2.34 -45.18
C ILE A 76 21.38 2.41 -43.67
N THR A 77 22.66 2.55 -43.30
CA THR A 77 23.07 2.66 -41.89
C THR A 77 22.44 3.87 -41.21
N VAL A 78 22.44 5.03 -41.85
CA VAL A 78 21.82 6.26 -41.34
C VAL A 78 20.30 6.05 -41.14
N VAL A 79 19.63 5.45 -42.12
CA VAL A 79 18.19 5.18 -42.03
C VAL A 79 17.88 4.23 -40.87
N ILE A 80 18.66 3.16 -40.72
CA ILE A 80 18.48 2.17 -39.64
C ILE A 80 18.63 2.85 -38.26
N TRP A 81 19.63 3.68 -38.08
CA TRP A 81 19.85 4.37 -36.79
C TRP A 81 18.75 5.39 -36.47
N ILE A 82 18.22 6.08 -37.50
CA ILE A 82 17.08 6.96 -37.34
C ILE A 82 15.85 6.14 -36.91
N LEU A 83 15.57 5.01 -37.58
CA LEU A 83 14.46 4.13 -37.23
C LEU A 83 14.62 3.52 -35.83
N GLU A 84 15.82 3.03 -35.50
CA GLU A 84 16.12 2.55 -34.16
C GLU A 84 15.80 3.58 -33.09
N SER A 85 16.30 4.82 -33.25
CA SER A 85 16.07 5.93 -32.31
C SER A 85 14.59 6.31 -32.21
N LEU A 86 13.87 6.29 -33.35
CA LEU A 86 12.45 6.61 -33.41
C LEU A 86 11.63 5.54 -32.63
N PHE A 87 11.89 4.25 -32.89
CA PHE A 87 11.20 3.18 -32.18
C PHE A 87 11.60 3.12 -30.71
N GLN A 88 12.85 3.49 -30.35
CA GLN A 88 13.28 3.65 -28.97
C GLN A 88 12.45 4.70 -28.24
N TYR A 89 12.26 5.86 -28.85
CA TYR A 89 11.42 6.90 -28.28
C TYR A 89 9.98 6.42 -28.06
N PHE A 90 9.38 5.79 -29.09
CA PHE A 90 7.98 5.33 -29.01
C PHE A 90 7.79 4.28 -27.92
N TYR A 91 8.60 3.20 -27.87
CA TYR A 91 8.39 2.19 -26.85
C TYR A 91 8.65 2.75 -25.44
N ALA A 92 9.65 3.61 -25.28
CA ALA A 92 9.97 4.20 -23.98
C ALA A 92 8.80 5.06 -23.45
N VAL A 93 8.21 5.90 -24.32
CA VAL A 93 7.04 6.71 -23.95
C VAL A 93 5.83 5.84 -23.66
N LEU A 94 5.56 4.84 -24.49
CA LEU A 94 4.39 3.96 -24.35
C LEU A 94 4.46 3.13 -23.06
N TRP A 95 5.61 2.49 -22.77
CA TRP A 95 5.76 1.69 -21.56
C TRP A 95 5.71 2.55 -20.29
N ARG A 96 6.38 3.70 -20.28
CA ARG A 96 6.39 4.60 -19.12
C ARG A 96 5.01 5.17 -18.83
N ASN A 97 4.31 5.63 -19.84
CA ASN A 97 2.94 6.13 -19.66
C ASN A 97 2.00 5.03 -19.19
N LEU A 98 2.10 3.81 -19.76
CA LEU A 98 1.32 2.66 -19.32
C LEU A 98 1.63 2.30 -17.86
N ALA A 99 2.91 2.30 -17.47
CA ALA A 99 3.34 2.02 -16.11
C ALA A 99 2.76 3.03 -15.11
N GLN A 100 2.79 4.33 -15.43
CA GLN A 100 2.19 5.38 -14.61
C GLN A 100 0.67 5.28 -14.52
N THR A 101 0.01 4.96 -15.63
CA THR A 101 -1.45 4.77 -15.65
C THR A 101 -1.85 3.58 -14.79
N ALA A 102 -1.21 2.42 -14.99
CA ALA A 102 -1.47 1.23 -14.19
C ALA A 102 -1.18 1.45 -12.69
N GLN A 103 -0.11 2.18 -12.38
CA GLN A 103 0.23 2.56 -11.00
C GLN A 103 -0.89 3.39 -10.37
N HIS A 104 -1.36 4.40 -11.08
CA HIS A 104 -2.45 5.27 -10.61
C HIS A 104 -3.75 4.49 -10.39
N GLU A 105 -4.18 3.73 -11.39
CA GLU A 105 -5.43 2.96 -11.34
C GLU A 105 -5.42 1.92 -10.21
N LEU A 106 -4.34 1.16 -10.07
CA LEU A 106 -4.22 0.16 -8.99
C LEU A 106 -4.21 0.81 -7.60
N ARG A 107 -3.52 1.95 -7.45
CA ARG A 107 -3.52 2.68 -6.18
C ARG A 107 -4.90 3.19 -5.81
N MET A 108 -5.60 3.79 -6.78
CA MET A 108 -6.94 4.32 -6.55
C MET A 108 -7.96 3.20 -6.29
N SER A 109 -7.90 2.11 -7.06
CA SER A 109 -8.76 0.94 -6.83
C SER A 109 -8.50 0.30 -5.46
N ALA A 110 -7.22 0.12 -5.08
CA ALA A 110 -6.87 -0.40 -3.75
C ALA A 110 -7.35 0.53 -2.63
N TYR A 111 -7.16 1.85 -2.77
CA TYR A 111 -7.62 2.81 -1.78
C TYR A 111 -9.14 2.84 -1.66
N SER A 112 -9.87 2.85 -2.78
CA SER A 112 -11.33 2.79 -2.78
C SER A 112 -11.82 1.51 -2.11
N HIS A 113 -11.26 0.36 -2.50
CA HIS A 113 -11.64 -0.92 -1.92
C HIS A 113 -11.37 -0.99 -0.40
N ILE A 114 -10.23 -0.44 0.05
CA ILE A 114 -9.92 -0.32 1.49
C ILE A 114 -11.01 0.48 2.23
N GLN A 115 -11.57 1.55 1.63
CA GLN A 115 -12.63 2.33 2.28
C GLN A 115 -13.94 1.55 2.45
N ASP A 116 -14.18 0.55 1.62
CA ASP A 116 -15.39 -0.29 1.65
C ASP A 116 -15.24 -1.49 2.61
N LEU A 117 -14.01 -1.80 3.07
CA LEU A 117 -13.76 -2.90 4.00
C LEU A 117 -14.23 -2.58 5.43
N GLU A 118 -14.60 -3.62 6.17
CA GLU A 118 -15.10 -3.52 7.52
C GLU A 118 -14.01 -3.18 8.56
N MET A 119 -14.41 -2.54 9.68
CA MET A 119 -13.50 -2.16 10.76
C MET A 119 -12.81 -3.35 11.43
N GLN A 120 -13.41 -4.54 11.39
CA GLN A 120 -12.79 -5.77 11.90
C GLN A 120 -11.52 -6.09 11.13
N TRP A 121 -11.59 -6.06 9.80
CA TRP A 121 -10.44 -6.30 8.94
C TRP A 121 -9.28 -5.32 9.26
N PHE A 122 -9.60 -4.02 9.47
CA PHE A 122 -8.57 -3.03 9.86
C PHE A 122 -7.91 -3.34 11.20
N SER A 123 -8.65 -3.91 12.16
CA SER A 123 -8.09 -4.25 13.47
C SER A 123 -7.08 -5.40 13.41
N GLU A 124 -7.17 -6.24 12.38
CA GLU A 124 -6.28 -7.38 12.14
C GLU A 124 -5.07 -7.02 11.26
N GLN A 125 -5.15 -5.93 10.52
CA GLN A 125 -4.10 -5.50 9.59
C GLN A 125 -3.25 -4.35 10.15
N PRO A 126 -1.92 -4.51 10.23
CA PRO A 126 -1.05 -3.39 10.58
C PRO A 126 -1.12 -2.28 9.50
N THR A 127 -1.39 -1.04 9.90
CA THR A 127 -1.44 0.12 8.98
C THR A 127 -0.19 0.22 8.11
N GLY A 128 0.98 -0.11 8.66
CA GLY A 128 2.24 -0.11 7.91
C GLY A 128 2.26 -1.10 6.74
N SER A 129 1.58 -2.25 6.85
CA SER A 129 1.48 -3.22 5.74
C SER A 129 0.59 -2.70 4.61
N LEU A 130 -0.49 -2.02 4.93
CA LEU A 130 -1.37 -1.39 3.93
C LEU A 130 -0.65 -0.27 3.18
N MET A 131 0.09 0.57 3.91
CA MET A 131 0.93 1.60 3.30
C MET A 131 2.01 1.01 2.38
N ALA A 132 2.62 -0.12 2.77
CA ALA A 132 3.58 -0.83 1.93
C ALA A 132 2.93 -1.38 0.65
N ILE A 133 1.73 -1.94 0.72
CA ILE A 133 0.98 -2.40 -0.47
C ILE A 133 0.68 -1.22 -1.41
N MET A 134 0.13 -0.11 -0.90
CA MET A 134 -0.27 1.04 -1.70
C MET A 134 0.89 1.84 -2.30
N ASN A 135 2.06 1.83 -1.67
CA ASN A 135 3.24 2.54 -2.15
C ASN A 135 4.28 1.58 -2.74
N ASP A 136 4.89 0.73 -1.92
CA ASP A 136 6.06 -0.05 -2.35
C ASP A 136 5.70 -1.11 -3.38
N ASP A 137 4.58 -1.84 -3.17
CA ASP A 137 4.17 -2.91 -4.08
C ASP A 137 3.66 -2.37 -5.42
N VAL A 138 2.87 -1.31 -5.39
CA VAL A 138 2.40 -0.64 -6.61
C VAL A 138 3.58 -0.03 -7.38
N ASN A 139 4.55 0.60 -6.70
CA ASN A 139 5.77 1.12 -7.33
C ASN A 139 6.67 0.00 -7.87
N GLN A 140 6.70 -1.18 -7.23
CA GLN A 140 7.47 -2.32 -7.74
C GLN A 140 6.88 -2.85 -9.07
N LEU A 141 5.56 -2.83 -9.20
CA LEU A 141 4.87 -3.18 -10.45
C LEU A 141 5.16 -2.16 -11.55
N GLU A 142 5.11 -0.88 -11.23
CA GLU A 142 5.46 0.20 -12.16
C GLU A 142 6.87 0.02 -12.72
N ARG A 143 7.88 -0.23 -11.86
CA ARG A 143 9.27 -0.48 -12.31
C ARG A 143 9.38 -1.67 -13.26
N PHE A 144 8.60 -2.72 -13.04
CA PHE A 144 8.58 -3.87 -13.93
C PHE A 144 7.99 -3.52 -15.30
N LEU A 145 6.90 -2.76 -15.36
CA LEU A 145 6.29 -2.32 -16.62
C LEU A 145 7.19 -1.34 -17.37
N ASP A 146 7.87 -0.41 -16.66
CA ASP A 146 8.78 0.56 -17.26
C ASP A 146 10.01 -0.10 -17.89
N GLN A 147 10.67 -1.05 -17.19
CA GLN A 147 11.95 -1.61 -17.61
C GLN A 147 11.91 -3.12 -17.82
N GLY A 148 11.35 -3.87 -16.87
CA GLY A 148 11.43 -5.33 -16.87
C GLY A 148 10.75 -5.99 -18.06
N ALA A 149 9.58 -5.48 -18.48
CA ALA A 149 8.84 -5.99 -19.62
C ALA A 149 9.63 -5.80 -20.93
N THR A 150 10.21 -4.63 -21.12
CA THR A 150 11.08 -4.32 -22.26
C THR A 150 12.34 -5.19 -22.28
N ASP A 151 13.01 -5.36 -21.13
CA ASP A 151 14.21 -6.19 -21.01
C ASP A 151 13.93 -7.65 -21.40
N LEU A 152 12.82 -8.23 -20.94
CA LEU A 152 12.42 -9.59 -21.32
C LEU A 152 12.14 -9.72 -22.81
N LEU A 153 11.43 -8.75 -23.41
CA LEU A 153 11.18 -8.72 -24.85
C LEU A 153 12.50 -8.59 -25.65
N HIS A 154 13.40 -7.72 -25.21
CA HIS A 154 14.70 -7.52 -25.85
C HIS A 154 15.56 -8.78 -25.79
N VAL A 155 15.64 -9.47 -24.64
CA VAL A 155 16.37 -10.73 -24.51
C VAL A 155 15.79 -11.80 -25.43
N ALA A 156 14.47 -11.99 -25.43
CA ALA A 156 13.80 -12.95 -26.28
C ALA A 156 14.01 -12.65 -27.78
N THR A 157 13.82 -11.39 -28.19
CA THR A 157 14.06 -10.94 -29.57
C THR A 157 15.50 -11.16 -29.99
N THR A 158 16.47 -10.83 -29.10
CA THR A 158 17.89 -11.02 -29.38
C THR A 158 18.21 -12.49 -29.63
N ILE A 159 17.73 -13.40 -28.79
CA ILE A 159 17.99 -14.86 -28.94
C ILE A 159 17.42 -15.35 -30.28
N ILE A 160 16.18 -14.95 -30.62
CA ILE A 160 15.51 -15.40 -31.84
C ILE A 160 16.21 -14.83 -33.09
N VAL A 161 16.41 -13.51 -33.14
CA VAL A 161 16.93 -12.82 -34.33
C VAL A 161 18.40 -13.18 -34.56
N VAL A 162 19.23 -13.11 -33.51
CA VAL A 162 20.66 -13.47 -33.62
C VAL A 162 20.81 -14.94 -33.95
N GLY A 163 20.03 -15.84 -33.33
CA GLY A 163 20.01 -17.26 -33.67
C GLY A 163 19.69 -17.49 -35.14
N ALA A 164 18.65 -16.83 -35.67
CA ALA A 164 18.27 -16.93 -37.08
C ALA A 164 19.38 -16.42 -38.02
N ILE A 165 19.99 -15.24 -37.72
CA ILE A 165 21.10 -14.68 -38.51
C ILE A 165 22.30 -15.65 -38.52
N MET A 166 22.70 -16.15 -37.34
CA MET A 166 23.85 -17.06 -37.26
C MET A 166 23.62 -18.37 -37.99
N ILE A 167 22.44 -18.96 -37.89
CA ILE A 167 22.09 -20.19 -38.62
C ILE A 167 22.08 -19.96 -40.14
N SER A 168 21.63 -18.78 -40.61
CA SER A 168 21.61 -18.46 -42.03
C SER A 168 23.00 -18.20 -42.62
N VAL A 169 23.92 -17.66 -41.81
CA VAL A 169 25.28 -17.29 -42.25
C VAL A 169 26.24 -18.47 -42.19
N ALA A 170 26.24 -19.20 -41.07
CA ALA A 170 27.14 -20.36 -40.88
C ALA A 170 26.56 -21.31 -39.81
N PRO A 171 25.73 -22.29 -40.17
CA PRO A 171 25.03 -23.16 -39.22
C PRO A 171 25.95 -23.95 -38.27
N GLU A 172 27.13 -24.40 -38.78
CA GLU A 172 28.08 -25.15 -37.96
C GLU A 172 28.73 -24.27 -36.85
N VAL A 173 28.99 -23.00 -37.15
CA VAL A 173 29.55 -22.04 -36.19
C VAL A 173 28.47 -21.51 -35.26
N ALA A 174 27.21 -21.36 -35.75
CA ALA A 174 26.08 -20.93 -34.96
C ALA A 174 25.85 -21.78 -33.70
N LEU A 175 26.04 -23.10 -33.82
CA LEU A 175 25.89 -24.03 -32.69
C LEU A 175 26.85 -23.72 -31.53
N LEU A 176 28.09 -23.29 -31.83
CA LEU A 176 29.07 -22.91 -30.80
C LEU A 176 28.69 -21.64 -30.04
N ALA A 177 27.98 -20.70 -30.69
CA ALA A 177 27.49 -19.49 -30.05
C ALA A 177 26.21 -19.71 -29.23
N ILE A 178 25.33 -20.61 -29.69
CA ILE A 178 24.03 -20.86 -29.05
C ILE A 178 24.18 -21.85 -27.88
N LEU A 179 25.07 -22.82 -27.93
CA LEU A 179 25.31 -23.84 -26.89
C LEU A 179 25.52 -23.24 -25.48
N PRO A 180 26.25 -22.14 -25.26
CA PRO A 180 26.38 -21.52 -23.95
C PRO A 180 25.10 -20.87 -23.40
N VAL A 181 24.15 -20.49 -24.25
CA VAL A 181 22.91 -19.79 -23.82
C VAL A 181 22.14 -20.59 -22.77
N PRO A 182 21.74 -21.86 -22.99
CA PRO A 182 21.03 -22.63 -21.97
C PRO A 182 21.87 -22.86 -20.71
N ILE A 183 23.20 -22.99 -20.85
CA ILE A 183 24.11 -23.15 -19.71
C ILE A 183 24.14 -21.89 -18.86
N ILE A 184 24.25 -20.71 -19.49
CA ILE A 184 24.24 -19.42 -18.82
C ILE A 184 22.88 -19.19 -18.16
N VAL A 185 21.78 -19.43 -18.87
CA VAL A 185 20.42 -19.27 -18.33
C VAL A 185 20.21 -20.16 -17.10
N THR A 186 20.48 -21.45 -17.22
CA THR A 186 20.34 -22.41 -16.11
C THR A 186 21.26 -22.05 -14.94
N GLY A 187 22.52 -21.72 -15.25
CA GLY A 187 23.49 -21.27 -14.26
C GLY A 187 23.04 -20.01 -13.53
N SER A 188 22.46 -19.04 -14.26
CA SER A 188 21.91 -17.81 -13.69
C SER A 188 20.76 -18.09 -12.70
N PHE A 189 19.83 -18.99 -13.05
CA PHE A 189 18.75 -19.41 -12.14
C PHE A 189 19.28 -20.05 -10.85
N ILE A 190 20.20 -20.99 -10.96
CA ILE A 190 20.80 -21.67 -9.79
C ILE A 190 21.53 -20.66 -8.91
N TYR A 191 22.24 -19.72 -9.54
CA TYR A 191 23.01 -18.72 -8.83
C TYR A 191 22.12 -17.70 -8.13
N GLN A 192 21.08 -17.20 -8.79
CA GLN A 192 20.09 -16.28 -8.21
C GLN A 192 19.37 -16.89 -7.00
N ARG A 193 19.03 -18.18 -7.06
CA ARG A 193 18.46 -18.89 -5.92
C ARG A 193 19.40 -18.88 -4.70
N ARG A 194 20.70 -19.05 -4.92
CA ARG A 194 21.71 -18.99 -3.85
C ARG A 194 21.90 -17.56 -3.30
N ILE A 195 21.92 -16.58 -4.18
CA ILE A 195 21.99 -15.16 -3.81
C ILE A 195 20.75 -14.77 -3.00
N GLY A 196 19.56 -15.19 -3.41
CA GLY A 196 18.30 -14.92 -2.75
C GLY A 196 18.28 -15.32 -1.27
N VAL A 197 18.85 -16.49 -0.94
CA VAL A 197 19.00 -16.96 0.46
C VAL A 197 19.90 -16.02 1.27
N ARG A 198 21.02 -15.56 0.70
CA ARG A 198 21.94 -14.64 1.38
C ARG A 198 21.29 -13.26 1.62
N TYR A 199 20.62 -12.71 0.62
CA TYR A 199 19.90 -11.45 0.78
C TYR A 199 18.68 -11.56 1.70
N SER A 200 18.06 -12.74 1.83
CA SER A 200 17.03 -12.96 2.85
C SER A 200 17.60 -12.83 4.27
N ASN A 201 18.80 -13.39 4.53
CA ASN A 201 19.49 -13.20 5.80
C ASN A 201 19.85 -11.73 6.05
N VAL A 202 20.35 -11.02 5.03
CA VAL A 202 20.62 -9.58 5.11
C VAL A 202 19.35 -8.80 5.48
N ARG A 203 18.21 -9.08 4.83
CA ARG A 203 16.92 -8.44 5.16
C ARG A 203 16.50 -8.68 6.62
N GLY A 204 16.70 -9.90 7.15
CA GLY A 204 16.45 -10.17 8.57
C GLY A 204 17.30 -9.28 9.48
N LYS A 205 18.62 -9.16 9.18
CA LYS A 205 19.52 -8.30 9.99
C LYS A 205 19.19 -6.81 9.88
N VAL A 206 18.73 -6.34 8.72
CA VAL A 206 18.23 -4.96 8.57
C VAL A 206 16.96 -4.74 9.37
N ALA A 207 16.03 -5.71 9.38
CA ALA A 207 14.81 -5.63 10.17
C ALA A 207 15.11 -5.53 11.68
N ASP A 208 16.03 -6.38 12.19
CA ASP A 208 16.47 -6.34 13.57
C ASP A 208 17.08 -4.96 13.95
N LEU A 209 17.95 -4.43 13.10
CA LEU A 209 18.58 -3.12 13.29
C LEU A 209 17.54 -1.99 13.27
N ASN A 210 16.62 -2.00 12.30
CA ASN A 210 15.58 -0.97 12.19
C ASN A 210 14.61 -1.01 13.37
N ALA A 211 14.24 -2.19 13.87
CA ALA A 211 13.41 -2.34 15.07
C ALA A 211 14.11 -1.74 16.30
N LEU A 212 15.41 -2.02 16.45
CA LEU A 212 16.21 -1.45 17.54
C LEU A 212 16.30 0.08 17.46
N LEU A 213 16.59 0.63 16.27
CA LEU A 213 16.66 2.07 16.05
C LEU A 213 15.32 2.74 16.34
N ASN A 214 14.22 2.17 15.83
CA ASN A 214 12.88 2.68 16.06
C ASN A 214 12.53 2.71 17.55
N ASN A 215 12.80 1.62 18.27
CA ASN A 215 12.56 1.53 19.71
C ASN A 215 13.40 2.57 20.49
N ASN A 216 14.66 2.76 20.11
CA ASN A 216 15.56 3.72 20.77
C ASN A 216 15.13 5.17 20.52
N LEU A 217 14.67 5.49 19.30
CA LEU A 217 14.19 6.84 18.97
C LEU A 217 12.87 7.16 19.69
N HIS A 218 11.92 6.23 19.74
CA HIS A 218 10.68 6.41 20.51
C HIS A 218 10.94 6.44 22.01
N GLY A 219 11.88 5.64 22.50
CA GLY A 219 12.28 5.56 23.90
C GLY A 219 13.36 6.55 24.32
N ILE A 220 13.69 7.57 23.52
CA ILE A 220 14.86 8.45 23.75
C ILE A 220 14.81 9.13 25.13
N THR A 221 13.63 9.55 25.59
CA THR A 221 13.45 10.14 26.91
C THR A 221 13.85 9.16 28.02
N THR A 222 13.46 7.90 27.88
CA THR A 222 13.83 6.84 28.85
C THR A 222 15.33 6.61 28.82
N ILE A 223 15.94 6.48 27.64
CA ILE A 223 17.40 6.30 27.50
C ILE A 223 18.14 7.43 28.19
N LYS A 224 17.72 8.68 27.96
CA LYS A 224 18.30 9.88 28.61
C LYS A 224 18.10 9.88 30.10
N SER A 225 16.90 9.56 30.59
CA SER A 225 16.56 9.55 32.01
C SER A 225 17.38 8.53 32.81
N PHE A 226 17.75 7.41 32.17
CA PHE A 226 18.54 6.34 32.81
C PHE A 226 20.03 6.39 32.44
N THR A 227 20.50 7.45 31.75
CA THR A 227 21.91 7.60 31.32
C THR A 227 22.42 6.35 30.60
N ALA A 228 21.58 5.75 29.74
CA ALA A 228 21.84 4.48 29.07
C ALA A 228 22.39 4.62 27.66
N GLU A 229 22.79 5.83 27.23
CA GLU A 229 23.18 6.15 25.85
C GLU A 229 24.31 5.24 25.35
N GLN A 230 25.36 5.09 26.15
CA GLN A 230 26.52 4.30 25.73
C GLN A 230 26.17 2.81 25.55
N ARG A 231 25.28 2.29 26.40
CA ARG A 231 24.80 0.91 26.30
C ARG A 231 23.99 0.71 25.00
N GLU A 232 23.09 1.64 24.69
CA GLU A 232 22.27 1.54 23.47
C GLU A 232 23.09 1.77 22.20
N VAL A 233 24.10 2.65 22.22
CA VAL A 233 25.08 2.79 21.13
C VAL A 233 25.79 1.46 20.87
N SER A 234 26.28 0.78 21.91
CA SER A 234 26.96 -0.51 21.74
C SER A 234 26.03 -1.60 21.17
N ARG A 235 24.77 -1.63 21.59
CA ARG A 235 23.78 -2.56 21.02
C ARG A 235 23.51 -2.30 19.54
N VAL A 236 23.38 -1.03 19.14
CA VAL A 236 23.21 -0.64 17.73
C VAL A 236 24.47 -0.99 16.93
N GLU A 237 25.66 -0.79 17.48
CA GLU A 237 26.94 -1.15 16.85
C GLU A 237 27.05 -2.65 16.59
N GLU A 238 26.64 -3.49 17.55
CA GLU A 238 26.60 -4.94 17.40
C GLU A 238 25.65 -5.37 16.30
N ALA A 239 24.40 -4.86 16.29
CA ALA A 239 23.40 -5.14 15.27
C ALA A 239 23.87 -4.66 13.88
N SER A 240 24.45 -3.47 13.79
CA SER A 240 25.01 -2.90 12.55
C SER A 240 26.19 -3.71 12.05
N THR A 241 27.04 -4.21 12.93
CA THR A 241 28.15 -5.10 12.58
C THR A 241 27.64 -6.44 12.03
N SER A 242 26.65 -7.02 12.67
CA SER A 242 26.00 -8.26 12.20
C SER A 242 25.38 -8.08 10.79
N TYR A 243 24.68 -6.97 10.57
CA TYR A 243 24.17 -6.60 9.22
C TYR A 243 25.30 -6.44 8.22
N ARG A 244 26.34 -5.68 8.55
CA ARG A 244 27.51 -5.45 7.66
C ARG A 244 28.16 -6.77 7.23
N ASP A 245 28.35 -7.69 8.15
CA ASP A 245 29.05 -8.95 7.89
C ASP A 245 28.19 -9.89 7.04
N ALA A 246 26.86 -9.97 7.29
CA ALA A 246 25.93 -10.68 6.43
C ALA A 246 25.89 -10.07 5.00
N ASN A 247 25.92 -8.74 4.90
CA ASN A 247 25.91 -8.06 3.62
C ASN A 247 27.22 -8.28 2.84
N ARG A 248 28.38 -8.31 3.53
CA ARG A 248 29.67 -8.66 2.88
C ARG A 248 29.66 -10.05 2.25
N GLU A 249 29.05 -11.04 2.90
CA GLU A 249 28.90 -12.38 2.33
C GLU A 249 28.00 -12.37 1.09
N ALA A 250 26.88 -11.67 1.13
CA ALA A 250 25.98 -11.51 0.00
C ALA A 250 26.67 -10.81 -1.18
N ILE A 251 27.40 -9.70 -0.90
CA ILE A 251 28.16 -8.94 -1.91
C ILE A 251 29.23 -9.82 -2.56
N ARG A 252 30.01 -10.60 -1.80
CA ARG A 252 31.04 -11.50 -2.37
C ARG A 252 30.44 -12.48 -3.36
N LEU A 253 29.31 -13.08 -3.00
CA LEU A 253 28.61 -14.00 -3.89
C LEU A 253 28.05 -13.25 -5.10
N SER A 254 27.32 -12.16 -4.90
CA SER A 254 26.75 -11.37 -6.00
C SER A 254 27.80 -10.85 -6.98
N ALA A 255 28.90 -10.31 -6.47
CA ALA A 255 29.98 -9.77 -7.29
C ALA A 255 30.70 -10.84 -8.14
N SER A 256 30.68 -12.11 -7.76
CA SER A 256 31.29 -13.19 -8.54
C SER A 256 30.42 -13.67 -9.72
N PHE A 257 29.13 -13.27 -9.78
CA PHE A 257 28.20 -13.70 -10.82
C PHE A 257 28.63 -13.28 -12.23
N VAL A 258 28.80 -11.98 -12.44
CA VAL A 258 29.18 -11.45 -13.77
C VAL A 258 30.54 -11.98 -14.24
N PRO A 259 31.61 -12.04 -13.43
CA PRO A 259 32.87 -12.67 -13.82
C PRO A 259 32.74 -14.13 -14.27
N ILE A 260 31.94 -14.95 -13.58
CA ILE A 260 31.72 -16.35 -13.93
C ILE A 260 31.01 -16.46 -15.29
N ILE A 261 29.94 -15.71 -15.51
CA ILE A 261 29.24 -15.69 -16.80
C ILE A 261 30.19 -15.20 -17.91
N ARG A 262 31.00 -14.20 -17.64
CA ARG A 262 31.97 -13.66 -18.60
C ARG A 262 32.96 -14.71 -19.05
N MET A 263 33.35 -15.68 -18.21
CA MET A 263 34.22 -16.80 -18.63
C MET A 263 33.49 -17.71 -19.61
N ALA A 264 32.20 -17.99 -19.42
CA ALA A 264 31.43 -18.76 -20.39
C ALA A 264 31.27 -18.01 -21.72
N ILE A 265 31.06 -16.69 -21.66
CA ILE A 265 31.02 -15.82 -22.85
C ILE A 265 32.37 -15.82 -23.57
N LEU A 266 33.48 -15.70 -22.83
CA LEU A 266 34.82 -15.74 -23.39
C LEU A 266 35.09 -17.04 -24.14
N PHE A 267 34.72 -18.18 -23.57
CA PHE A 267 34.84 -19.47 -24.21
C PHE A 267 34.09 -19.55 -25.55
N ALA A 268 32.80 -19.12 -25.54
CA ALA A 268 31.98 -19.11 -26.75
C ALA A 268 32.55 -18.16 -27.82
N PHE A 269 32.96 -16.95 -27.40
CA PHE A 269 33.53 -15.96 -28.30
C PHE A 269 34.84 -16.42 -28.93
N THR A 270 35.75 -16.97 -28.12
CA THR A 270 37.05 -17.46 -28.64
C THR A 270 36.88 -18.69 -29.52
N ALA A 271 35.93 -19.61 -29.20
CA ALA A 271 35.60 -20.74 -30.05
C ALA A 271 35.07 -20.30 -31.41
N ASN A 272 34.13 -19.33 -31.42
CA ASN A 272 33.59 -18.76 -32.66
C ASN A 272 34.65 -18.01 -33.47
N MET A 273 35.54 -17.26 -32.81
CA MET A 273 36.64 -16.57 -33.46
C MET A 273 37.59 -17.55 -34.13
N LEU A 274 37.95 -18.63 -33.45
CA LEU A 274 38.88 -19.65 -33.97
C LEU A 274 38.26 -20.48 -35.09
N VAL A 275 37.09 -21.08 -34.85
CA VAL A 275 36.44 -21.98 -35.82
C VAL A 275 35.92 -21.19 -37.02
N GLY A 276 35.31 -20.00 -36.77
CA GLY A 276 34.87 -19.10 -37.82
C GLY A 276 36.04 -18.63 -38.68
N GLY A 277 37.20 -18.32 -38.05
CA GLY A 277 38.43 -17.96 -38.74
C GLY A 277 38.97 -19.11 -39.65
N TRP A 278 38.94 -20.36 -39.19
CA TRP A 278 39.28 -21.52 -40.03
C TRP A 278 38.35 -21.63 -41.23
N PHE A 279 37.03 -21.48 -41.04
CA PHE A 279 36.05 -21.51 -42.14
C PHE A 279 36.25 -20.38 -43.15
N ALA A 280 36.62 -19.20 -42.68
CA ALA A 280 36.95 -18.08 -43.57
C ALA A 280 38.25 -18.34 -44.38
N LEU A 281 39.28 -18.89 -43.73
CA LEU A 281 40.56 -19.26 -44.42
C LEU A 281 40.35 -20.39 -45.42
N ASP A 282 39.48 -21.38 -45.11
CA ASP A 282 39.11 -22.46 -46.02
C ASP A 282 38.15 -21.99 -47.15
N GLY A 283 37.75 -20.74 -47.18
CA GLY A 283 36.82 -20.19 -48.17
C GLY A 283 35.37 -20.65 -48.05
N LYS A 284 35.00 -21.27 -46.91
CA LYS A 284 33.62 -21.75 -46.65
C LYS A 284 32.66 -20.62 -46.33
N ILE A 285 33.15 -19.54 -45.75
CA ILE A 285 32.40 -18.32 -45.46
C ILE A 285 33.21 -17.10 -45.91
N SER A 286 32.51 -15.96 -46.24
CA SER A 286 33.18 -14.73 -46.60
C SER A 286 33.82 -14.04 -45.38
N LEU A 287 34.74 -13.10 -45.61
CA LEU A 287 35.32 -12.29 -44.55
C LEU A 287 34.27 -11.43 -43.81
N GLY A 288 33.30 -10.91 -44.56
CA GLY A 288 32.17 -10.20 -43.98
C GLY A 288 31.31 -11.11 -43.11
N ALA A 289 30.98 -12.30 -43.55
CA ALA A 289 30.25 -13.30 -42.78
C ALA A 289 30.97 -13.66 -41.47
N TYR A 290 32.30 -13.86 -41.54
CA TYR A 290 33.13 -14.07 -40.36
C TYR A 290 33.05 -12.90 -39.37
N SER A 291 33.14 -11.67 -39.87
CA SER A 291 32.97 -10.47 -39.03
C SER A 291 31.60 -10.41 -38.37
N VAL A 292 30.52 -10.68 -39.11
CA VAL A 292 29.17 -10.78 -38.56
C VAL A 292 29.12 -11.74 -37.38
N ILE A 293 29.62 -12.96 -37.55
CA ILE A 293 29.62 -14.00 -36.50
C ILE A 293 30.34 -13.53 -35.25
N VAL A 294 31.52 -12.89 -35.37
CA VAL A 294 32.32 -12.42 -34.25
C VAL A 294 31.58 -11.33 -33.48
N PHE A 295 31.07 -10.30 -34.16
CA PHE A 295 30.39 -9.16 -33.49
C PHE A 295 29.03 -9.56 -32.94
N ILE A 296 28.25 -10.37 -33.64
CA ILE A 296 26.90 -10.73 -33.24
C ILE A 296 26.89 -11.71 -32.05
N THR A 297 27.95 -12.53 -31.90
CA THR A 297 28.14 -13.38 -30.73
C THR A 297 28.19 -12.56 -29.44
N GLN A 298 28.83 -11.40 -29.41
CA GLN A 298 28.84 -10.50 -28.27
C GLN A 298 27.45 -9.93 -27.99
N ARG A 299 26.73 -9.56 -29.06
CA ARG A 299 25.35 -9.04 -28.94
C ARG A 299 24.37 -10.10 -28.39
N LEU A 300 24.58 -11.37 -28.68
CA LEU A 300 23.79 -12.48 -28.13
C LEU A 300 24.06 -12.69 -26.65
N LEU A 301 25.32 -12.76 -26.26
CA LEU A 301 25.69 -13.25 -24.93
C LEU A 301 25.76 -12.17 -23.85
N TRP A 302 26.03 -10.90 -24.24
CA TRP A 302 26.16 -9.82 -23.26
C TRP A 302 24.89 -9.50 -22.47
N PRO A 303 23.68 -9.43 -23.06
CA PRO A 303 22.45 -9.22 -22.31
C PRO A 303 22.18 -10.31 -21.25
N LEU A 304 22.69 -11.54 -21.44
CA LEU A 304 22.51 -12.63 -20.49
C LEU A 304 23.23 -12.38 -19.15
N THR A 305 24.20 -11.47 -19.11
CA THR A 305 24.85 -11.07 -17.83
C THR A 305 23.89 -10.33 -16.89
N ARG A 306 22.85 -9.70 -17.45
CA ARG A 306 21.81 -8.96 -16.69
C ARG A 306 20.53 -9.76 -16.46
N LEU A 307 20.43 -10.95 -17.07
CA LEU A 307 19.22 -11.78 -16.99
C LEU A 307 18.79 -12.05 -15.54
N GLY A 308 19.77 -12.20 -14.64
CA GLY A 308 19.52 -12.39 -13.22
C GLY A 308 18.80 -11.21 -12.56
N GLU A 309 19.20 -9.99 -12.89
CA GLU A 309 18.58 -8.75 -12.37
C GLU A 309 17.16 -8.59 -12.91
N THR A 310 16.97 -8.82 -14.20
CA THR A 310 15.65 -8.78 -14.86
C THR A 310 14.70 -9.81 -14.28
N PHE A 311 15.18 -11.01 -13.98
CA PHE A 311 14.38 -12.07 -13.39
C PHE A 311 14.02 -11.79 -11.91
N ASP A 312 14.95 -11.21 -11.15
CA ASP A 312 14.67 -10.76 -9.78
C ASP A 312 13.62 -9.64 -9.77
N LEU A 313 13.72 -8.69 -10.69
CA LEU A 313 12.72 -7.64 -10.88
C LEU A 313 11.33 -8.24 -11.20
N TYR A 314 11.29 -9.20 -12.11
CA TYR A 314 10.07 -9.93 -12.45
C TYR A 314 9.47 -10.65 -11.22
N GLN A 315 10.27 -11.40 -10.47
CA GLN A 315 9.77 -12.12 -9.30
C GLN A 315 9.23 -11.19 -8.22
N ARG A 316 9.94 -10.09 -7.94
CA ARG A 316 9.46 -9.07 -6.99
C ARG A 316 8.17 -8.44 -7.45
N ALA A 317 8.09 -8.06 -8.71
CA ALA A 317 6.87 -7.49 -9.28
C ALA A 317 5.69 -8.48 -9.19
N MET A 318 5.90 -9.76 -9.49
CA MET A 318 4.83 -10.77 -9.39
C MET A 318 4.38 -10.99 -7.94
N ALA A 319 5.30 -10.99 -6.97
CA ALA A 319 4.94 -11.07 -5.55
C ALA A 319 4.16 -9.84 -5.08
N SER A 320 4.57 -8.64 -5.51
CA SER A 320 3.87 -7.38 -5.24
C SER A 320 2.49 -7.34 -5.91
N THR A 321 2.41 -7.78 -7.16
CA THR A 321 1.13 -7.91 -7.88
C THR A 321 0.15 -8.82 -7.15
N SER A 322 0.62 -9.98 -6.65
CA SER A 322 -0.23 -10.85 -5.83
C SER A 322 -0.81 -10.11 -4.63
N ARG A 323 0.03 -9.43 -3.83
CA ARG A 323 -0.45 -8.73 -2.64
C ARG A 323 -1.47 -7.63 -2.94
N VAL A 324 -1.23 -6.84 -4.00
CA VAL A 324 -2.18 -5.79 -4.42
C VAL A 324 -3.50 -6.39 -4.89
N LEU A 325 -3.45 -7.44 -5.73
CA LEU A 325 -4.65 -8.07 -6.25
C LEU A 325 -5.37 -8.92 -5.20
N ASP A 326 -4.65 -9.53 -4.24
CA ASP A 326 -5.25 -10.26 -3.12
C ASP A 326 -5.98 -9.30 -2.18
N LEU A 327 -5.46 -8.07 -1.99
CA LEU A 327 -6.17 -7.00 -1.29
C LEU A 327 -7.47 -6.63 -2.03
N LEU A 328 -7.44 -6.47 -3.35
CA LEU A 328 -8.63 -6.16 -4.16
C LEU A 328 -9.66 -7.30 -4.19
N ASP A 329 -9.22 -8.54 -4.01
CA ASP A 329 -10.09 -9.72 -3.94
C ASP A 329 -10.63 -9.99 -2.52
N THR A 330 -10.24 -9.18 -1.51
CA THR A 330 -10.77 -9.31 -0.15
C THR A 330 -12.27 -9.04 -0.16
N GLU A 331 -13.05 -9.98 0.36
CA GLU A 331 -14.51 -9.86 0.40
C GLU A 331 -14.93 -8.77 1.40
N ILE A 332 -15.95 -7.99 1.04
CA ILE A 332 -16.57 -7.01 1.93
C ILE A 332 -17.56 -7.78 2.81
N GLY A 333 -17.25 -7.89 4.12
CA GLY A 333 -18.02 -8.71 5.04
C GLY A 333 -19.38 -8.11 5.40
N ILE A 334 -19.50 -6.76 5.42
CA ILE A 334 -20.76 -6.07 5.75
C ILE A 334 -21.47 -5.69 4.46
N VAL A 335 -22.51 -6.43 4.13
CA VAL A 335 -23.40 -6.11 3.00
C VAL A 335 -24.43 -5.08 3.45
N GLU A 336 -24.53 -3.95 2.74
CA GLU A 336 -25.52 -2.91 3.02
C GLU A 336 -26.95 -3.41 2.84
N GLY A 337 -27.87 -2.86 3.66
CA GLY A 337 -29.30 -2.91 3.37
C GLY A 337 -29.68 -1.89 2.31
N ASP A 338 -30.93 -1.87 1.93
CA ASP A 338 -31.50 -1.00 0.90
C ASP A 338 -32.48 0.05 1.44
N THR A 339 -32.74 0.02 2.75
CA THR A 339 -33.67 0.96 3.41
C THR A 339 -32.96 2.26 3.77
N LYS A 340 -33.51 3.38 3.35
CA LYS A 340 -33.10 4.74 3.78
C LYS A 340 -34.12 5.30 4.78
N LEU A 341 -33.66 5.90 5.87
CA LEU A 341 -34.51 6.60 6.83
C LEU A 341 -34.78 8.02 6.30
N GLU A 342 -36.05 8.38 6.16
CA GLU A 342 -36.42 9.75 5.71
C GLU A 342 -36.51 10.73 6.87
N GLN A 343 -37.02 10.30 8.04
CA GLN A 343 -37.08 11.06 9.28
C GLN A 343 -36.64 10.19 10.43
N VAL A 344 -35.69 10.67 11.23
CA VAL A 344 -35.11 9.93 12.34
C VAL A 344 -35.46 10.60 13.65
N GLU A 345 -36.28 9.92 14.49
CA GLU A 345 -36.58 10.35 15.86
C GLU A 345 -35.42 10.01 16.80
N GLY A 346 -34.68 8.94 16.50
CA GLY A 346 -33.48 8.53 17.21
C GLY A 346 -33.71 7.52 18.33
N LYS A 347 -34.82 6.78 18.36
CA LYS A 347 -35.00 5.69 19.31
C LYS A 347 -34.08 4.52 18.99
N ILE A 348 -33.19 4.16 19.94
CA ILE A 348 -32.26 3.05 19.80
C ILE A 348 -32.74 1.86 20.65
N SER A 349 -32.69 0.64 20.12
CA SER A 349 -32.98 -0.57 20.89
C SER A 349 -31.94 -1.66 20.60
N PHE A 350 -31.41 -2.24 21.66
CA PHE A 350 -30.61 -3.45 21.66
C PHE A 350 -31.47 -4.58 22.22
N ASN A 351 -31.69 -5.64 21.42
CA ASN A 351 -32.58 -6.72 21.76
C ASN A 351 -31.83 -8.06 21.79
N ASP A 352 -31.69 -8.64 22.95
CA ASP A 352 -31.03 -9.93 23.21
C ASP A 352 -29.66 -10.05 22.52
N LEU A 353 -28.89 -8.96 22.60
CA LEU A 353 -27.70 -8.74 21.83
C LEU A 353 -26.53 -9.55 22.38
N GLY A 354 -25.90 -10.40 21.54
CA GLY A 354 -24.69 -11.12 21.81
C GLY A 354 -23.59 -10.82 20.79
N PHE A 355 -22.34 -10.70 21.26
CA PHE A 355 -21.20 -10.42 20.39
C PHE A 355 -19.87 -10.88 20.98
N SER A 356 -19.03 -11.46 20.11
CA SER A 356 -17.65 -11.85 20.41
C SER A 356 -16.70 -11.32 19.33
N TYR A 357 -15.54 -10.82 19.72
CA TYR A 357 -14.48 -10.57 18.74
C TYR A 357 -13.82 -11.89 18.33
N PRO A 358 -13.29 -12.00 17.10
CA PRO A 358 -12.54 -13.19 16.71
C PRO A 358 -11.44 -13.53 17.72
N ASP A 359 -11.27 -14.81 17.99
CA ASP A 359 -10.26 -15.34 18.93
C ASP A 359 -10.30 -14.77 20.36
N ARG A 360 -11.44 -14.20 20.80
CA ARG A 360 -11.66 -13.69 22.16
C ARG A 360 -12.90 -14.29 22.79
N GLU A 361 -12.95 -14.20 24.13
CA GLU A 361 -14.14 -14.54 24.88
C GLU A 361 -15.32 -13.63 24.54
N THR A 362 -16.55 -14.12 24.76
CA THR A 362 -17.78 -13.35 24.55
C THR A 362 -17.76 -12.04 25.33
N VAL A 363 -18.00 -10.92 24.64
CA VAL A 363 -17.95 -9.58 25.22
C VAL A 363 -19.34 -9.11 25.65
N LEU A 364 -20.37 -9.46 24.88
CA LEU A 364 -21.78 -9.12 25.17
C LEU A 364 -22.62 -10.38 25.13
N GLU A 365 -23.51 -10.54 26.12
CA GLU A 365 -24.37 -11.71 26.22
C GLU A 365 -25.78 -11.29 26.70
N GLY A 366 -26.77 -11.39 25.81
CA GLY A 366 -28.18 -11.12 26.13
C GLY A 366 -28.46 -9.66 26.54
N VAL A 367 -27.76 -8.68 25.92
CA VAL A 367 -27.93 -7.26 26.24
C VAL A 367 -29.28 -6.77 25.74
N ASN A 368 -30.10 -6.28 26.68
CA ASN A 368 -31.36 -5.62 26.41
C ASN A 368 -31.30 -4.18 26.95
N LEU A 369 -31.36 -3.19 26.04
CA LEU A 369 -31.35 -1.76 26.40
C LEU A 369 -32.16 -0.98 25.36
N THR A 370 -33.06 -0.14 25.82
CA THR A 370 -33.79 0.81 24.97
C THR A 370 -33.44 2.24 25.40
N ILE A 371 -33.09 3.07 24.44
CA ILE A 371 -32.83 4.51 24.59
C ILE A 371 -33.98 5.22 23.89
N PRO A 372 -34.93 5.83 24.62
CA PRO A 372 -36.02 6.58 24.01
C PRO A 372 -35.55 7.78 23.21
N ALA A 373 -36.31 8.17 22.20
CA ALA A 373 -36.03 9.35 21.40
C ALA A 373 -35.95 10.61 22.26
N GLY A 374 -34.90 11.42 22.09
CA GLY A 374 -34.66 12.67 22.80
C GLY A 374 -34.17 12.53 24.26
N GLU A 375 -33.97 11.31 24.76
CA GLU A 375 -33.44 11.09 26.12
C GLU A 375 -31.90 10.89 26.12
N THR A 376 -31.31 11.23 27.26
CA THR A 376 -29.89 10.99 27.52
C THR A 376 -29.72 9.75 28.39
N VAL A 377 -29.01 8.76 27.86
CA VAL A 377 -28.67 7.54 28.60
C VAL A 377 -27.19 7.47 28.89
N GLY A 378 -26.82 7.35 30.16
CA GLY A 378 -25.46 7.11 30.61
C GLY A 378 -25.15 5.61 30.65
N LEU A 379 -24.13 5.16 29.92
CA LEU A 379 -23.64 3.77 29.96
C LEU A 379 -22.36 3.69 30.79
N VAL A 380 -22.43 2.99 31.92
CA VAL A 380 -21.32 2.84 32.86
C VAL A 380 -20.96 1.37 33.09
N GLY A 381 -19.78 1.12 33.63
CA GLY A 381 -19.31 -0.25 33.90
C GLY A 381 -17.78 -0.32 33.95
N SER A 382 -17.24 -1.46 34.37
CA SER A 382 -15.81 -1.68 34.44
C SER A 382 -15.13 -1.55 33.07
N THR A 383 -13.82 -1.31 33.04
CA THR A 383 -13.03 -1.35 31.79
C THR A 383 -13.12 -2.75 31.20
N GLY A 384 -13.37 -2.83 29.89
CA GLY A 384 -13.52 -4.09 29.20
C GLY A 384 -14.93 -4.72 29.27
N SER A 385 -15.93 -4.07 29.92
CA SER A 385 -17.29 -4.61 30.03
C SER A 385 -18.10 -4.62 28.72
N GLY A 386 -17.59 -4.02 27.61
CA GLY A 386 -18.28 -4.02 26.30
C GLY A 386 -18.95 -2.70 25.91
N LYS A 387 -18.77 -1.61 26.67
CA LYS A 387 -19.44 -0.31 26.39
C LYS A 387 -19.17 0.23 24.98
N THR A 388 -17.91 0.33 24.58
CA THR A 388 -17.52 0.79 23.24
C THR A 388 -17.97 -0.21 22.15
N THR A 389 -18.11 -1.49 22.49
CA THR A 389 -18.62 -2.51 21.58
C THR A 389 -20.08 -2.24 21.19
N LEU A 390 -20.93 -1.78 22.13
CA LEU A 390 -22.31 -1.39 21.81
C LEU A 390 -22.37 -0.25 20.79
N VAL A 391 -21.46 0.74 20.90
CA VAL A 391 -21.35 1.84 19.92
C VAL A 391 -20.91 1.31 18.54
N ARG A 392 -19.94 0.40 18.52
CA ARG A 392 -19.47 -0.20 17.25
C ARG A 392 -20.57 -1.00 16.56
N LEU A 393 -21.43 -1.68 17.31
CA LEU A 393 -22.58 -2.40 16.79
C LEU A 393 -23.68 -1.45 16.32
N LEU A 394 -23.93 -0.33 17.03
CA LEU A 394 -24.89 0.71 16.63
C LEU A 394 -24.49 1.35 15.29
N LEU A 395 -23.20 1.67 15.11
CA LEU A 395 -22.66 2.24 13.86
C LEU A 395 -22.42 1.18 12.77
N ARG A 396 -22.75 -0.07 13.09
CA ARG A 396 -22.54 -1.23 12.21
C ARG A 396 -21.09 -1.29 11.70
N PHE A 397 -20.13 -1.14 12.61
CA PHE A 397 -18.73 -1.50 12.36
C PHE A 397 -18.50 -3.01 12.51
N HIS A 398 -19.42 -3.69 13.16
CA HIS A 398 -19.53 -5.15 13.28
C HIS A 398 -21.01 -5.51 13.27
N ASP A 399 -21.34 -6.70 12.80
CA ASP A 399 -22.66 -7.28 12.97
C ASP A 399 -22.69 -8.14 14.25
N PRO A 400 -23.79 -8.15 15.02
CA PRO A 400 -23.91 -8.98 16.21
C PRO A 400 -24.00 -10.48 15.86
N ASP A 401 -23.49 -11.34 16.78
CA ASP A 401 -23.58 -12.80 16.64
C ASP A 401 -25.02 -13.29 16.89
N SER A 402 -25.73 -12.64 17.82
CA SER A 402 -27.14 -12.92 18.13
C SER A 402 -27.89 -11.65 18.49
N GLY A 403 -29.23 -11.70 18.40
CA GLY A 403 -30.09 -10.55 18.67
C GLY A 403 -30.06 -9.50 17.56
N SER A 404 -30.42 -8.26 17.91
CA SER A 404 -30.49 -7.15 16.94
C SER A 404 -30.25 -5.79 17.56
N VAL A 405 -29.75 -4.87 16.74
CA VAL A 405 -29.71 -3.43 17.01
C VAL A 405 -30.70 -2.74 16.07
N SER A 406 -31.52 -1.85 16.59
CA SER A 406 -32.48 -1.11 15.76
C SER A 406 -32.45 0.40 16.06
N LEU A 407 -32.68 1.17 15.01
CA LEU A 407 -32.89 2.62 15.03
C LEU A 407 -34.31 2.90 14.53
N ASP A 408 -35.14 3.54 15.35
CA ASP A 408 -36.56 3.83 15.08
C ASP A 408 -37.35 2.58 14.61
N GLY A 409 -37.05 1.42 15.18
CA GLY A 409 -37.70 0.15 14.89
C GLY A 409 -37.16 -0.58 13.66
N HIS A 410 -36.28 0.03 12.86
CA HIS A 410 -35.60 -0.60 11.74
C HIS A 410 -34.30 -1.27 12.19
N ASN A 411 -34.09 -2.54 11.81
CA ASN A 411 -32.84 -3.22 12.11
C ASN A 411 -31.69 -2.53 11.33
N VAL A 412 -30.57 -2.23 12.01
CA VAL A 412 -29.43 -1.57 11.37
C VAL A 412 -28.84 -2.38 10.19
N ARG A 413 -29.13 -3.68 10.12
CA ARG A 413 -28.74 -4.53 8.98
C ARG A 413 -29.53 -4.25 7.70
N GLU A 414 -30.73 -3.73 7.84
CA GLU A 414 -31.64 -3.40 6.73
C GLU A 414 -31.37 -2.01 6.16
N LEU A 415 -30.68 -1.17 6.92
CA LEU A 415 -30.38 0.21 6.55
C LEU A 415 -29.16 0.29 5.63
N THR A 416 -29.16 1.30 4.74
CA THR A 416 -27.92 1.71 4.08
C THR A 416 -26.94 2.28 5.12
N LEU A 417 -25.63 1.99 4.97
CA LEU A 417 -24.62 2.47 5.92
C LEU A 417 -24.56 4.01 5.94
N GLU A 418 -24.78 4.65 4.80
CA GLU A 418 -24.87 6.10 4.66
C GLU A 418 -25.98 6.65 5.57
N SER A 419 -27.23 6.18 5.41
CA SER A 419 -28.38 6.67 6.16
C SER A 419 -28.24 6.42 7.67
N LEU A 420 -27.73 5.24 8.07
CA LEU A 420 -27.44 4.92 9.48
C LEU A 420 -26.39 5.86 10.06
N ARG A 421 -25.27 6.03 9.37
CA ARG A 421 -24.15 6.82 9.89
C ARG A 421 -24.39 8.32 9.81
N GLU A 422 -25.19 8.81 8.87
CA GLU A 422 -25.68 10.20 8.85
C GLU A 422 -26.55 10.49 10.06
N SER A 423 -27.35 9.53 10.51
CA SER A 423 -28.24 9.67 11.66
C SER A 423 -27.54 9.66 13.02
N VAL A 424 -26.23 9.32 13.08
CA VAL A 424 -25.48 9.18 14.34
C VAL A 424 -24.20 10.02 14.30
N SER A 425 -24.06 10.98 15.21
CA SER A 425 -22.81 11.69 15.48
C SER A 425 -22.01 10.96 16.57
N LEU A 426 -20.74 10.69 16.31
CA LEU A 426 -19.82 10.05 17.26
C LEU A 426 -18.70 11.01 17.66
N VAL A 427 -18.54 11.21 18.98
CA VAL A 427 -17.33 11.79 19.58
C VAL A 427 -16.58 10.64 20.26
N SER A 428 -15.51 10.16 19.61
CA SER A 428 -14.74 9.00 20.08
C SER A 428 -13.76 9.35 21.21
N GLN A 429 -13.38 8.36 22.00
CA GLN A 429 -12.38 8.44 23.07
C GLN A 429 -11.04 8.98 22.55
N THR A 430 -10.57 8.46 21.42
CA THR A 430 -9.35 8.95 20.77
C THR A 430 -9.74 9.88 19.64
N THR A 431 -9.55 11.18 19.85
CA THR A 431 -9.87 12.21 18.86
C THR A 431 -8.85 12.20 17.74
N THR A 432 -9.27 11.83 16.53
CA THR A 432 -8.46 11.93 15.32
C THR A 432 -8.80 13.23 14.59
N LEU A 433 -7.78 14.07 14.39
CA LEU A 433 -7.87 15.26 13.54
C LEU A 433 -7.00 15.06 12.31
N PHE A 434 -7.47 15.56 11.18
CA PHE A 434 -6.76 15.47 9.90
C PHE A 434 -5.80 16.66 9.72
N PRO A 435 -4.69 16.47 9.00
CA PRO A 435 -3.82 17.59 8.63
C PRO A 435 -4.63 18.67 7.87
N GLY A 436 -4.43 19.93 8.23
CA GLY A 436 -5.17 21.06 7.68
C GLY A 436 -5.47 22.10 8.74
N SER A 437 -6.36 23.03 8.44
CA SER A 437 -6.76 24.11 9.35
C SER A 437 -7.76 23.63 10.42
N VAL A 438 -7.95 24.42 11.46
CA VAL A 438 -9.03 24.22 12.44
C VAL A 438 -10.39 24.20 11.73
N ARG A 439 -10.59 25.14 10.77
CA ARG A 439 -11.81 25.24 9.97
C ARG A 439 -12.09 23.96 9.19
N ASP A 440 -11.12 23.44 8.47
CA ASP A 440 -11.27 22.19 7.69
C ASP A 440 -11.67 21.02 8.57
N ASN A 441 -11.10 20.94 9.77
CA ASN A 441 -11.42 19.90 10.72
C ASN A 441 -12.85 19.98 11.29
N ILE A 442 -13.39 21.14 11.47
CA ILE A 442 -14.80 21.31 11.89
C ILE A 442 -15.74 21.01 10.72
N LEU A 443 -15.44 21.54 9.52
CA LEU A 443 -16.18 21.29 8.28
C LEU A 443 -16.26 19.80 7.89
N TYR A 444 -15.40 18.96 8.46
CA TYR A 444 -15.51 17.51 8.27
C TYR A 444 -16.85 16.93 8.73
N GLY A 445 -17.57 17.62 9.63
CA GLY A 445 -18.91 17.25 10.08
C GLY A 445 -19.99 17.47 9.00
N ASP A 446 -19.91 18.60 8.30
CA ASP A 446 -20.71 18.95 7.12
C ASP A 446 -19.87 19.83 6.18
N PRO A 447 -19.34 19.28 5.08
CA PRO A 447 -18.54 20.03 4.13
C PRO A 447 -19.30 21.14 3.39
N THR A 448 -20.63 21.15 3.45
CA THR A 448 -21.49 22.13 2.76
C THR A 448 -21.92 23.31 3.66
N ALA A 449 -21.55 23.23 4.96
CA ALA A 449 -21.93 24.26 5.94
C ALA A 449 -21.24 25.60 5.65
N ASP A 450 -21.98 26.68 5.90
CA ASP A 450 -21.47 28.05 5.82
C ASP A 450 -20.60 28.43 7.03
N ASP A 451 -19.92 29.56 6.93
CA ASP A 451 -19.03 30.05 7.99
C ASP A 451 -19.80 30.37 9.29
N GLU A 452 -21.06 30.78 9.21
CA GLU A 452 -21.89 31.10 10.37
C GLU A 452 -22.20 29.82 11.15
N ALA A 453 -22.55 28.73 10.49
CA ALA A 453 -22.77 27.42 11.09
C ALA A 453 -21.49 26.88 11.75
N VAL A 454 -20.33 27.02 11.11
CA VAL A 454 -19.02 26.60 11.67
C VAL A 454 -18.71 27.38 12.95
N VAL A 455 -18.92 28.69 12.97
CA VAL A 455 -18.72 29.55 14.16
C VAL A 455 -19.68 29.16 15.29
N GLU A 456 -20.94 28.89 14.96
CA GLU A 456 -21.91 28.46 15.96
C GLU A 456 -21.58 27.09 16.55
N ALA A 457 -21.20 26.14 15.70
CA ALA A 457 -20.74 24.82 16.15
C ALA A 457 -19.53 24.93 17.10
N ALA A 458 -18.57 25.78 16.79
CA ALA A 458 -17.43 26.04 17.67
C ALA A 458 -17.84 26.75 18.98
N ARG A 459 -18.85 27.63 18.95
CA ARG A 459 -19.36 28.27 20.14
C ARG A 459 -20.04 27.26 21.07
N VAL A 460 -20.90 26.42 20.54
CA VAL A 460 -21.59 25.37 21.30
C VAL A 460 -20.57 24.39 21.92
N ALA A 461 -19.53 24.07 21.18
CA ALA A 461 -18.42 23.19 21.63
C ALA A 461 -17.44 23.88 22.60
N GLU A 462 -17.67 25.14 23.03
CA GLU A 462 -16.74 25.95 23.86
C GLU A 462 -15.33 26.04 23.20
N ALA A 463 -15.25 25.92 21.86
CA ALA A 463 -14.01 25.98 21.12
C ALA A 463 -13.62 27.37 20.65
N LEU A 464 -14.61 28.27 20.45
CA LEU A 464 -14.41 29.59 19.86
C LEU A 464 -13.33 30.41 20.58
N PRO A 465 -13.31 30.52 21.94
CA PRO A 465 -12.33 31.37 22.63
C PRO A 465 -10.87 30.94 22.38
N PHE A 466 -10.59 29.65 22.35
CA PHE A 466 -9.22 29.20 22.06
C PHE A 466 -8.90 29.34 20.58
N ILE A 467 -9.85 29.12 19.66
CA ILE A 467 -9.63 29.29 18.22
C ILE A 467 -9.22 30.72 17.91
N GLU A 468 -9.95 31.71 18.49
CA GLU A 468 -9.65 33.15 18.34
C GLU A 468 -8.29 33.54 18.95
N SER A 469 -7.80 32.78 19.94
CA SER A 469 -6.47 32.97 20.54
C SER A 469 -5.32 32.39 19.75
N LEU A 470 -5.59 31.55 18.75
CA LEU A 470 -4.56 30.97 17.91
C LEU A 470 -3.95 32.02 16.95
N PRO A 471 -2.66 31.89 16.58
CA PRO A 471 -1.95 32.90 15.77
C PRO A 471 -2.64 33.25 14.44
N LEU A 472 -3.26 32.27 13.77
CA LEU A 472 -3.99 32.43 12.51
C LEU A 472 -5.49 32.11 12.67
N GLY A 473 -6.00 32.06 13.91
CA GLY A 473 -7.41 31.77 14.18
C GLY A 473 -7.87 30.47 13.51
N TRP A 474 -8.92 30.58 12.71
CA TRP A 474 -9.53 29.47 11.97
C TRP A 474 -8.60 28.77 10.96
N GLU A 475 -7.68 29.53 10.36
CA GLU A 475 -6.72 29.05 9.36
C GLU A 475 -5.43 28.49 9.99
N THR A 476 -5.40 28.33 11.31
CA THR A 476 -4.26 27.73 12.00
C THR A 476 -4.11 26.26 11.59
N ASP A 477 -2.98 25.90 11.00
CA ASP A 477 -2.62 24.52 10.70
C ASP A 477 -2.33 23.76 12.01
N ILE A 478 -3.11 22.71 12.24
CA ILE A 478 -3.03 21.90 13.46
C ILE A 478 -1.99 20.78 13.42
N GLY A 479 -1.39 20.54 12.25
CA GLY A 479 -0.42 19.47 12.02
C GLY A 479 -1.02 18.07 12.02
N GLU A 480 -0.16 17.06 11.85
CA GLU A 480 -0.57 15.66 11.81
C GLU A 480 -1.19 15.23 13.15
N GLY A 481 -2.40 14.65 13.10
CA GLY A 481 -3.13 14.24 14.31
C GLY A 481 -3.45 15.36 15.29
N GLY A 482 -3.30 16.63 14.90
CA GLY A 482 -3.55 17.79 15.77
C GLY A 482 -2.51 17.96 16.89
N HIS A 483 -1.26 17.52 16.67
CA HIS A 483 -0.20 17.52 17.70
C HIS A 483 0.16 18.91 18.23
N ARG A 484 -0.21 19.98 17.51
CA ARG A 484 -0.01 21.38 17.94
C ARG A 484 -1.06 21.86 18.94
N LEU A 485 -2.09 21.05 19.20
CA LEU A 485 -3.19 21.36 20.10
C LEU A 485 -3.10 20.53 21.38
N SER A 486 -3.60 21.08 22.49
CA SER A 486 -3.79 20.32 23.72
C SER A 486 -4.87 19.24 23.56
N GLY A 487 -4.90 18.22 24.42
CA GLY A 487 -5.93 17.18 24.40
C GLY A 487 -7.35 17.73 24.47
N GLY A 488 -7.59 18.70 25.34
CA GLY A 488 -8.89 19.35 25.48
C GLY A 488 -9.28 20.25 24.29
N GLN A 489 -8.30 20.85 23.61
CA GLN A 489 -8.56 21.60 22.37
C GLN A 489 -8.97 20.65 21.24
N ARG A 490 -8.25 19.52 21.07
CA ARG A 490 -8.64 18.48 20.10
C ARG A 490 -10.06 17.98 20.36
N GLN A 491 -10.38 17.69 21.61
CA GLN A 491 -11.71 17.20 22.01
C GLN A 491 -12.82 18.21 21.67
N ARG A 492 -12.60 19.50 21.94
CA ARG A 492 -13.59 20.55 21.60
C ARG A 492 -13.79 20.69 20.08
N ILE A 493 -12.75 20.52 19.27
CA ILE A 493 -12.89 20.47 17.80
C ILE A 493 -13.71 19.25 17.37
N ALA A 494 -13.49 18.07 17.98
CA ALA A 494 -14.29 16.88 17.69
C ALA A 494 -15.78 17.07 18.08
N ILE A 495 -16.04 17.74 19.19
CA ILE A 495 -17.41 18.12 19.57
C ILE A 495 -17.99 19.10 18.57
N ALA A 496 -17.27 20.16 18.16
CA ALA A 496 -17.73 21.11 17.14
C ALA A 496 -18.09 20.40 15.82
N ARG A 497 -17.27 19.42 15.41
CA ARG A 497 -17.55 18.54 14.25
C ARG A 497 -18.88 17.78 14.42
N ALA A 498 -19.13 17.23 15.61
CA ALA A 498 -20.36 16.49 15.91
C ALA A 498 -21.58 17.41 15.96
N VAL A 499 -21.41 18.65 16.47
CA VAL A 499 -22.46 19.70 16.46
C VAL A 499 -22.82 20.10 15.04
N LEU A 500 -21.81 20.35 14.19
CA LEU A 500 -22.01 20.76 12.80
C LEU A 500 -22.73 19.71 11.96
N LYS A 501 -22.44 18.41 12.22
CA LYS A 501 -23.14 17.30 11.58
C LYS A 501 -24.63 17.25 11.89
N ASP A 502 -25.07 17.77 13.04
CA ASP A 502 -26.46 17.92 13.49
C ASP A 502 -27.30 16.63 13.42
N ALA A 503 -26.69 15.47 13.71
CA ALA A 503 -27.39 14.18 13.70
C ALA A 503 -28.37 14.06 14.87
N PRO A 504 -29.56 13.38 14.70
CA PRO A 504 -30.55 13.17 15.75
C PRO A 504 -30.07 12.29 16.91
N VAL A 505 -29.09 11.43 16.66
CA VAL A 505 -28.43 10.58 17.67
C VAL A 505 -27.01 11.07 17.93
N LEU A 506 -26.69 11.30 19.21
CA LEU A 506 -25.34 11.67 19.64
C LEU A 506 -24.74 10.56 20.51
N VAL A 507 -23.54 10.11 20.15
CA VAL A 507 -22.76 9.15 20.94
C VAL A 507 -21.48 9.81 21.42
N LEU A 508 -21.27 9.80 22.74
CA LEU A 508 -20.10 10.35 23.39
C LEU A 508 -19.33 9.21 24.10
N ASP A 509 -18.21 8.79 23.51
CA ASP A 509 -17.36 7.75 24.08
C ASP A 509 -16.19 8.38 24.84
N GLU A 510 -16.30 8.45 26.19
CA GLU A 510 -15.28 8.99 27.11
C GLU A 510 -14.82 10.42 26.77
N ALA A 511 -15.71 11.28 26.33
CA ALA A 511 -15.40 12.61 25.82
C ALA A 511 -14.67 13.54 26.82
N THR A 512 -14.49 13.16 28.10
CA THR A 512 -13.85 13.97 29.15
C THR A 512 -12.60 13.31 29.75
N SER A 513 -12.06 12.25 29.15
CA SER A 513 -10.86 11.60 29.63
C SER A 513 -9.59 12.42 29.30
N ASN A 514 -8.62 12.43 30.22
CA ASN A 514 -7.30 13.05 30.05
C ASN A 514 -7.26 14.58 29.84
N VAL A 515 -8.21 15.32 30.40
CA VAL A 515 -8.22 16.79 30.38
C VAL A 515 -8.14 17.38 31.79
N ASP A 516 -7.64 18.62 31.91
CA ASP A 516 -7.62 19.38 33.15
C ASP A 516 -9.00 19.78 33.61
N ASN A 517 -9.16 20.15 34.89
CA ASN A 517 -10.45 20.41 35.52
C ASN A 517 -11.23 21.59 34.85
N GLU A 518 -10.53 22.62 34.37
CA GLU A 518 -11.16 23.76 33.69
C GLU A 518 -11.72 23.34 32.31
N THR A 519 -10.94 22.60 31.57
CA THR A 519 -11.37 22.04 30.28
C THR A 519 -12.48 21.00 30.46
N GLU A 520 -12.45 20.18 31.54
CA GLU A 520 -13.53 19.25 31.86
C GLU A 520 -14.87 19.98 32.10
N ALA A 521 -14.84 21.08 32.85
CA ALA A 521 -16.05 21.90 33.09
C ALA A 521 -16.61 22.50 31.78
N ALA A 522 -15.73 22.97 30.88
CA ALA A 522 -16.14 23.48 29.57
C ALA A 522 -16.75 22.36 28.70
N LEU A 523 -16.11 21.19 28.65
CA LEU A 523 -16.60 20.00 27.92
C LEU A 523 -17.97 19.55 28.44
N LYS A 524 -18.16 19.54 29.76
CA LYS A 524 -19.44 19.19 30.38
C LYS A 524 -20.57 20.16 29.95
N ARG A 525 -20.33 21.47 29.97
CA ARG A 525 -21.30 22.48 29.47
C ARG A 525 -21.63 22.28 27.99
N SER A 526 -20.62 21.96 27.18
CA SER A 526 -20.82 21.65 25.74
C SER A 526 -21.69 20.41 25.58
N ILE A 527 -21.40 19.32 26.30
CA ILE A 527 -22.19 18.09 26.28
C ILE A 527 -23.64 18.35 26.66
N GLU A 528 -23.89 19.08 27.74
CA GLU A 528 -25.25 19.43 28.17
C GLU A 528 -26.00 20.23 27.08
N ARG A 529 -25.33 21.17 26.39
CA ARG A 529 -25.95 21.96 25.30
C ARG A 529 -26.28 21.14 24.07
N ILE A 530 -25.36 20.28 23.64
CA ILE A 530 -25.54 19.51 22.41
C ILE A 530 -26.50 18.32 22.56
N SER A 531 -26.75 17.87 23.80
CA SER A 531 -27.70 16.79 24.09
C SER A 531 -29.17 17.24 24.02
N VAL A 532 -29.43 18.56 24.09
CA VAL A 532 -30.81 19.11 24.07
C VAL A 532 -31.49 18.78 22.75
N GLY A 533 -32.62 18.07 22.82
CA GLY A 533 -33.42 17.70 21.66
C GLY A 533 -32.87 16.55 20.83
N ARG A 534 -31.79 15.86 21.29
CA ARG A 534 -31.18 14.70 20.63
C ARG A 534 -31.21 13.49 21.55
N THR A 535 -31.29 12.32 20.95
CA THR A 535 -31.04 11.06 21.68
C THR A 535 -29.56 10.94 21.96
N THR A 536 -29.17 10.90 23.23
CA THR A 536 -27.74 10.91 23.60
C THR A 536 -27.36 9.66 24.37
N LEU A 537 -26.33 8.95 23.88
CA LEU A 537 -25.67 7.85 24.58
C LEU A 537 -24.28 8.31 25.06
N ILE A 538 -24.11 8.39 26.40
CA ILE A 538 -22.84 8.80 27.02
C ILE A 538 -22.16 7.58 27.63
N ILE A 539 -21.04 7.16 27.06
CA ILE A 539 -20.14 6.20 27.72
C ILE A 539 -19.21 6.98 28.64
N ALA A 540 -19.29 6.69 29.93
CA ALA A 540 -18.53 7.42 30.91
C ALA A 540 -17.62 6.51 31.73
N HIS A 541 -16.34 6.94 31.82
CA HIS A 541 -15.40 6.46 32.86
C HIS A 541 -15.54 7.25 34.16
N ARG A 542 -15.97 8.53 34.07
CA ARG A 542 -16.26 9.37 35.23
C ARG A 542 -17.77 9.45 35.44
N LEU A 543 -18.25 8.90 36.55
CA LEU A 543 -19.69 8.88 36.85
C LEU A 543 -20.30 10.28 37.00
N SER A 544 -19.49 11.29 37.33
CA SER A 544 -19.89 12.69 37.36
C SER A 544 -20.42 13.21 36.00
N THR A 545 -20.04 12.60 34.89
CA THR A 545 -20.47 12.98 33.54
C THR A 545 -21.91 12.55 33.25
N VAL A 546 -22.33 11.40 33.82
CA VAL A 546 -23.67 10.82 33.58
C VAL A 546 -24.63 11.06 34.73
N ARG A 547 -24.23 11.82 35.74
CA ARG A 547 -25.06 12.10 36.92
C ARG A 547 -26.43 12.71 36.58
N ASN A 548 -26.46 13.56 35.56
CA ASN A 548 -27.65 14.28 35.10
C ASN A 548 -28.36 13.57 33.92
N ALA A 549 -27.93 12.33 33.54
CA ALA A 549 -28.62 11.56 32.53
C ALA A 549 -30.03 11.15 32.98
N ASP A 550 -30.99 11.10 32.05
CA ASP A 550 -32.36 10.66 32.32
C ASP A 550 -32.39 9.21 32.83
N THR A 551 -31.53 8.37 32.27
CA THR A 551 -31.35 6.99 32.70
C THR A 551 -29.87 6.61 32.67
N ILE A 552 -29.43 5.85 33.66
CA ILE A 552 -28.10 5.23 33.69
C ILE A 552 -28.26 3.73 33.56
N ALA A 553 -27.58 3.13 32.61
CA ALA A 553 -27.49 1.69 32.40
C ALA A 553 -26.09 1.19 32.84
N VAL A 554 -26.06 0.17 33.68
CA VAL A 554 -24.82 -0.39 34.23
C VAL A 554 -24.49 -1.71 33.50
N LEU A 555 -23.43 -1.72 32.74
CA LEU A 555 -22.95 -2.89 32.03
C LEU A 555 -21.95 -3.66 32.90
N GLY A 556 -22.34 -4.86 33.29
CA GLY A 556 -21.51 -5.76 34.10
C GLY A 556 -21.48 -7.16 33.49
N ASN A 557 -20.28 -7.75 33.36
CA ASN A 557 -20.10 -9.10 32.80
C ASN A 557 -20.84 -9.33 31.46
N GLY A 558 -20.76 -8.35 30.56
CA GLY A 558 -21.35 -8.46 29.20
C GLY A 558 -22.86 -8.26 29.11
N SER A 559 -23.57 -7.96 30.21
CA SER A 559 -25.02 -7.72 30.25
C SER A 559 -25.41 -6.48 31.04
N ILE A 560 -26.61 -5.93 30.82
CA ILE A 560 -27.14 -4.82 31.61
C ILE A 560 -27.61 -5.38 32.97
N SER A 561 -26.90 -4.99 34.03
CA SER A 561 -27.19 -5.45 35.39
C SER A 561 -28.18 -4.54 36.14
N GLU A 562 -28.15 -3.26 35.87
CA GLU A 562 -28.94 -2.24 36.56
C GLU A 562 -29.32 -1.12 35.61
N THR A 563 -30.53 -0.56 35.79
CA THR A 563 -30.98 0.64 35.09
C THR A 563 -31.78 1.51 36.06
N GLY A 564 -31.62 2.85 35.98
CA GLY A 564 -32.34 3.81 36.80
C GLY A 564 -31.66 5.18 36.79
N THR A 565 -32.22 6.13 37.55
CA THR A 565 -31.59 7.43 37.77
C THR A 565 -30.39 7.33 38.71
N HIS A 566 -29.57 8.37 38.76
CA HIS A 566 -28.43 8.44 39.69
C HIS A 566 -28.84 8.16 41.15
N GLU A 567 -29.93 8.78 41.60
CA GLU A 567 -30.38 8.63 42.97
C GLU A 567 -30.93 7.25 43.30
N GLU A 568 -31.67 6.64 42.36
CA GLU A 568 -32.18 5.27 42.49
C GLU A 568 -31.04 4.25 42.58
N LEU A 569 -30.10 4.36 41.67
CA LEU A 569 -28.97 3.44 41.63
C LEU A 569 -28.00 3.60 42.81
N LEU A 570 -27.80 4.84 43.28
CA LEU A 570 -26.92 5.11 44.43
C LEU A 570 -27.46 4.50 45.72
N ASN A 571 -28.80 4.48 45.88
CA ASN A 571 -29.49 3.88 47.03
C ASN A 571 -29.65 2.37 46.92
N GLY A 572 -29.27 1.75 45.80
CA GLY A 572 -29.29 0.34 45.56
C GLY A 572 -28.08 -0.41 46.17
N ASN A 573 -28.12 -1.74 46.07
CA ASN A 573 -27.02 -2.63 46.54
C ASN A 573 -26.20 -3.22 45.38
N GLY A 574 -26.27 -2.61 44.19
CA GLY A 574 -25.68 -3.14 42.97
C GLY A 574 -24.23 -2.76 42.72
N LEU A 575 -23.84 -2.77 41.46
CA LEU A 575 -22.50 -2.41 41.00
C LEU A 575 -22.30 -0.88 41.01
N TYR A 576 -23.36 -0.09 40.71
CA TYR A 576 -23.29 1.35 40.60
C TYR A 576 -22.79 2.06 41.88
N PRO A 577 -23.32 1.78 43.08
CA PRO A 577 -22.82 2.40 44.30
C PRO A 577 -21.35 2.10 44.57
N ARG A 578 -20.91 0.90 44.24
CA ARG A 578 -19.49 0.50 44.41
C ARG A 578 -18.57 1.30 43.47
N LEU A 579 -18.98 1.45 42.20
CA LEU A 579 -18.23 2.26 41.22
C LEU A 579 -18.18 3.73 41.67
N TRP A 580 -19.29 4.26 42.23
CA TRP A 580 -19.35 5.62 42.74
C TRP A 580 -18.42 5.81 43.94
N ALA A 581 -18.48 4.93 44.94
CA ALA A 581 -17.62 5.01 46.11
C ALA A 581 -16.12 4.96 45.76
N VAL A 582 -15.73 4.16 44.80
CA VAL A 582 -14.34 4.10 44.29
C VAL A 582 -13.94 5.44 43.69
N GLN A 583 -14.82 6.10 42.91
CA GLN A 583 -14.49 7.35 42.22
C GLN A 583 -14.52 8.58 43.14
N THR A 584 -15.38 8.58 44.15
CA THR A 584 -15.46 9.69 45.13
C THR A 584 -14.48 9.58 46.28
N GLY A 585 -13.77 8.45 46.36
CA GLY A 585 -12.83 8.17 47.47
C GLY A 585 -13.56 7.78 48.77
N GLU A 586 -14.85 7.52 48.72
CA GLU A 586 -15.63 6.95 49.82
C GLU A 586 -15.36 5.43 49.86
N VAL A 587 -14.24 5.05 50.50
CA VAL A 587 -13.93 3.63 50.67
C VAL A 587 -14.96 3.05 51.65
N SER A 588 -15.91 2.29 51.14
CA SER A 588 -16.74 1.42 51.99
C SER A 588 -15.81 0.39 52.63
N GLN A 589 -15.64 0.49 53.95
CA GLN A 589 -15.02 -0.56 54.78
C GLN A 589 -15.74 -1.89 54.62
#